data_54dbccb49e69904c92f6030116defa42
#
_entry.id   54dbccb49e69904c92f6030116defa42
#
_cell.length_a   1.000
_cell.length_b   1.000
_cell.length_c   1.000
_cell.angle_alpha   90.00
_cell.angle_beta   90.00
_cell.angle_gamma   90.00
#
_symmetry.space_group_name_H-M   'P 1'
#
loop_
_entity.id
_entity.type
_entity.pdbx_description
1 polymer ?
#
loop_
_entity_poly.entity_id
_entity_poly.type
_entity_poly.pdbx_seq_one_letter_code
_entity_poly.pdbx_strand_id
1 'polypeptide(L)'
;MIVHKYVSEYIELFETGTVLLNKERIMLINYLKQDILTRNDLHFDMDLIHKCVTFIEKWHFKLNSFQKFLIAFVFLFDEYEDVYFDQHFWMMARGAGKNGLISALTHFFISELHGIEHYNVSVVANTERQAKTSFIDVYEKNKKHEILDELFVSTKQLITNKATRSTFEFHTSNAGSKDSLRDGCVIYDEIHRYENSDVVEVFSSGLGKVPNSREFFITTDGFVREGYLDKMKERAMNILKGKEKEDRLFPFICKLDNAEEVNNPDMWEKANPMFSKPMSQYARGLFKKVMRQYKNLENDPSNRENFMTKRMNIPEVDLTKAVAPWEEIMRTGYEEDGETLREIPDLTHKVAVGGLDYASIKDFASVGLLFKHRENYIWKTHSFVRKGFLDKVKLKAPIYEWAENGLLTVVDEPVINISHIVDWFVKMREMYGVNTIVADTFRLDLVKTALEAEGFKLLYIRNPKAIHSLLAPRVETLFANGQIIFGDNPLMRWYTNNVYVHIRKDGNKEYLKKDEFKRKTDGFQAFIHALWQADNILEEEVEFMLDEIDF
;
A
#
# COMPACT_ATOMS: atom_id res chain seq x y z
N MET A 1 -9.71 -28.76 -20.70
CA MET A 1 -9.37 -27.31 -20.67
C MET A 1 -10.66 -26.53 -20.87
N ILE A 2 -11.03 -25.71 -19.91
CA ILE A 2 -12.21 -24.83 -20.04
C ILE A 2 -11.85 -23.67 -20.98
N VAL A 3 -12.77 -23.32 -21.87
CA VAL A 3 -12.54 -22.32 -22.92
C VAL A 3 -13.71 -21.33 -22.96
N HIS A 4 -13.39 -20.05 -22.98
CA HIS A 4 -14.33 -18.98 -23.27
C HIS A 4 -13.75 -18.04 -24.33
N LYS A 5 -14.57 -17.65 -25.33
CA LYS A 5 -14.09 -16.87 -26.48
C LYS A 5 -13.34 -15.59 -26.08
N TYR A 6 -13.85 -14.83 -25.10
CA TYR A 6 -13.22 -13.57 -24.67
C TYR A 6 -11.87 -13.79 -23.97
N VAL A 7 -11.70 -14.95 -23.31
CA VAL A 7 -10.43 -15.34 -22.69
C VAL A 7 -9.42 -15.72 -23.79
N SER A 8 -9.83 -16.59 -24.73
CA SER A 8 -8.98 -17.02 -25.85
C SER A 8 -8.58 -15.83 -26.74
N GLU A 9 -9.53 -14.96 -27.10
CA GLU A 9 -9.26 -13.75 -27.90
C GLU A 9 -8.23 -12.82 -27.22
N TYR A 10 -8.34 -12.59 -25.90
CA TYR A 10 -7.39 -11.72 -25.20
C TYR A 10 -5.99 -12.33 -25.11
N ILE A 11 -5.92 -13.64 -24.87
CA ILE A 11 -4.65 -14.37 -24.87
C ILE A 11 -4.01 -14.36 -26.26
N GLU A 12 -4.78 -14.60 -27.32
CA GLU A 12 -4.29 -14.54 -28.70
C GLU A 12 -3.78 -13.15 -29.09
N LEU A 13 -4.48 -12.08 -28.70
CA LEU A 13 -4.04 -10.71 -28.91
C LEU A 13 -2.67 -10.43 -28.24
N PHE A 14 -2.41 -11.01 -27.08
CA PHE A 14 -1.11 -10.95 -26.43
C PHE A 14 -0.07 -11.79 -27.18
N GLU A 15 -0.36 -13.03 -27.52
CA GLU A 15 0.59 -13.95 -28.20
C GLU A 15 0.99 -13.45 -29.60
N THR A 16 0.08 -12.76 -30.27
CA THR A 16 0.36 -12.12 -31.58
C THR A 16 1.05 -10.75 -31.44
N GLY A 17 1.28 -10.25 -30.22
CA GLY A 17 1.87 -8.94 -29.97
C GLY A 17 0.95 -7.76 -30.33
N THR A 18 -0.35 -8.01 -30.50
CA THR A 18 -1.34 -6.96 -30.78
C THR A 18 -1.63 -6.11 -29.54
N VAL A 19 -1.56 -6.71 -28.33
CA VAL A 19 -1.63 -6.01 -27.04
C VAL A 19 -0.34 -6.19 -26.27
N LEU A 20 0.10 -5.13 -25.58
CA LEU A 20 1.29 -5.15 -24.74
C LEU A 20 0.89 -5.38 -23.28
N LEU A 21 1.48 -6.40 -22.66
CA LEU A 21 1.28 -6.70 -21.26
C LEU A 21 2.54 -6.40 -20.44
N ASN A 22 2.35 -5.97 -19.22
CA ASN A 22 3.40 -5.89 -18.20
C ASN A 22 3.66 -7.27 -17.56
N LYS A 23 4.72 -7.41 -16.82
CA LYS A 23 5.16 -8.67 -16.20
C LYS A 23 4.06 -9.34 -15.39
N GLU A 24 3.34 -8.61 -14.54
CA GLU A 24 2.29 -9.16 -13.69
C GLU A 24 1.10 -9.71 -14.51
N ARG A 25 0.71 -9.06 -15.60
CA ARG A 25 -0.33 -9.61 -16.47
C ARG A 25 0.15 -10.83 -17.29
N ILE A 26 1.43 -10.86 -17.66
CA ILE A 26 2.02 -12.07 -18.28
C ILE A 26 2.00 -13.24 -17.29
N MET A 27 2.39 -12.98 -16.02
CA MET A 27 2.32 -13.99 -14.95
C MET A 27 0.86 -14.44 -14.72
N LEU A 28 -0.10 -13.51 -14.73
CA LEU A 28 -1.52 -13.85 -14.64
C LEU A 28 -1.96 -14.80 -15.76
N ILE A 29 -1.62 -14.50 -17.02
CA ILE A 29 -1.97 -15.38 -18.14
C ILE A 29 -1.34 -16.76 -17.97
N ASN A 30 -0.08 -16.84 -17.53
CA ASN A 30 0.59 -18.11 -17.28
C ASN A 30 -0.09 -18.89 -16.14
N TYR A 31 -0.39 -18.25 -15.02
CA TYR A 31 -1.15 -18.84 -13.91
C TYR A 31 -2.51 -19.37 -14.40
N LEU A 32 -3.26 -18.56 -15.14
CA LEU A 32 -4.56 -18.99 -15.67
C LEU A 32 -4.44 -20.20 -16.61
N LYS A 33 -3.46 -20.22 -17.49
CA LYS A 33 -3.23 -21.34 -18.42
C LYS A 33 -2.81 -22.64 -17.70
N GLN A 34 -2.00 -22.52 -16.65
CA GLN A 34 -1.41 -23.69 -15.96
C GLN A 34 -2.34 -24.25 -14.89
N ASP A 35 -2.94 -23.39 -14.07
CA ASP A 35 -3.61 -23.78 -12.83
C ASP A 35 -5.14 -23.63 -12.88
N ILE A 36 -5.70 -22.80 -13.76
CA ILE A 36 -7.14 -22.53 -13.78
C ILE A 36 -7.82 -23.16 -15.00
N LEU A 37 -7.37 -22.82 -16.22
CA LEU A 37 -8.04 -23.27 -17.45
C LEU A 37 -7.86 -24.77 -17.74
N THR A 38 -6.95 -25.44 -17.03
CA THR A 38 -6.75 -26.89 -17.09
C THR A 38 -7.69 -27.68 -16.20
N ARG A 39 -8.37 -27.03 -15.27
CA ARG A 39 -9.28 -27.66 -14.30
C ARG A 39 -10.57 -28.13 -14.98
N ASN A 40 -11.09 -29.26 -14.49
CA ASN A 40 -12.35 -29.86 -14.99
C ASN A 40 -13.54 -29.59 -14.05
N ASP A 41 -13.28 -29.13 -12.85
CA ASP A 41 -14.24 -28.76 -11.82
C ASP A 41 -14.68 -27.28 -11.90
N LEU A 42 -14.17 -26.54 -12.90
CA LEU A 42 -14.53 -25.15 -13.15
C LEU A 42 -15.25 -25.02 -14.48
N HIS A 43 -16.14 -24.04 -14.59
CA HIS A 43 -16.79 -23.69 -15.86
C HIS A 43 -17.14 -22.20 -15.92
N PHE A 44 -17.17 -21.65 -17.13
CA PHE A 44 -17.68 -20.32 -17.38
C PHE A 44 -19.20 -20.37 -17.59
N ASP A 45 -19.96 -19.55 -16.87
CA ASP A 45 -21.38 -19.38 -17.18
C ASP A 45 -21.53 -18.53 -18.45
N MET A 46 -21.68 -19.24 -19.58
CA MET A 46 -21.72 -18.63 -20.92
C MET A 46 -22.92 -17.70 -21.09
N ASP A 47 -24.05 -18.01 -20.42
CA ASP A 47 -25.30 -17.23 -20.51
C ASP A 47 -25.18 -15.93 -19.70
N LEU A 48 -24.71 -16.00 -18.44
CA LEU A 48 -24.49 -14.81 -17.63
C LEU A 48 -23.44 -13.87 -18.25
N ILE A 49 -22.33 -14.40 -18.77
CA ILE A 49 -21.33 -13.59 -19.47
C ILE A 49 -21.95 -12.90 -20.68
N HIS A 50 -22.71 -13.64 -21.49
CA HIS A 50 -23.38 -13.07 -22.66
C HIS A 50 -24.39 -11.99 -22.27
N LYS A 51 -25.25 -12.25 -21.29
CA LYS A 51 -26.21 -11.29 -20.75
C LYS A 51 -25.52 -10.03 -20.22
N CYS A 52 -24.45 -10.19 -19.44
CA CYS A 52 -23.71 -9.08 -18.87
C CYS A 52 -23.07 -8.21 -19.96
N VAL A 53 -22.33 -8.81 -20.89
CA VAL A 53 -21.72 -8.07 -22.01
C VAL A 53 -22.75 -7.36 -22.85
N THR A 54 -23.86 -8.03 -23.19
CA THR A 54 -24.95 -7.45 -23.99
C THR A 54 -25.61 -6.28 -23.26
N PHE A 55 -25.88 -6.43 -21.96
CA PHE A 55 -26.45 -5.38 -21.12
C PHE A 55 -25.55 -4.15 -21.08
N ILE A 56 -24.25 -4.35 -20.81
CA ILE A 56 -23.28 -3.25 -20.73
C ILE A 56 -23.15 -2.56 -22.09
N GLU A 57 -23.01 -3.32 -23.18
CA GLU A 57 -22.87 -2.73 -24.51
C GLU A 57 -24.12 -2.03 -25.01
N LYS A 58 -25.31 -2.43 -24.53
CA LYS A 58 -26.59 -1.78 -24.84
C LYS A 58 -26.76 -0.46 -24.08
N TRP A 59 -26.50 -0.44 -22.78
CA TRP A 59 -26.88 0.67 -21.91
C TRP A 59 -25.74 1.59 -21.51
N HIS A 60 -24.48 1.11 -21.51
CA HIS A 60 -23.33 1.88 -21.05
C HIS A 60 -22.37 2.25 -22.18
N PHE A 61 -21.54 1.33 -22.62
CA PHE A 61 -20.51 1.56 -23.65
C PHE A 61 -20.04 0.25 -24.29
N LYS A 62 -19.39 0.38 -25.45
CA LYS A 62 -18.72 -0.77 -26.09
C LYS A 62 -17.50 -1.20 -25.29
N LEU A 63 -17.43 -2.50 -25.00
CA LEU A 63 -16.37 -3.10 -24.20
C LEU A 63 -15.13 -3.39 -25.03
N ASN A 64 -13.96 -3.11 -24.45
CA ASN A 64 -12.68 -3.55 -25.00
C ASN A 64 -12.39 -5.03 -24.66
N SER A 65 -11.43 -5.63 -25.36
CA SER A 65 -11.04 -7.02 -25.16
C SER A 65 -10.68 -7.34 -23.71
N PHE A 66 -9.86 -6.49 -23.04
CA PHE A 66 -9.50 -6.71 -21.65
C PHE A 66 -10.73 -6.64 -20.71
N GLN A 67 -11.70 -5.79 -20.98
CA GLN A 67 -12.92 -5.69 -20.16
C GLN A 67 -13.78 -6.95 -20.29
N LYS A 68 -13.91 -7.49 -21.51
CA LYS A 68 -14.59 -8.76 -21.75
C LYS A 68 -13.86 -9.94 -21.09
N PHE A 69 -12.53 -9.92 -21.12
CA PHE A 69 -11.68 -10.88 -20.41
C PHE A 69 -11.94 -10.82 -18.90
N LEU A 70 -11.97 -9.63 -18.28
CA LEU A 70 -12.28 -9.47 -16.87
C LEU A 70 -13.69 -9.98 -16.53
N ILE A 71 -14.70 -9.64 -17.33
CA ILE A 71 -16.09 -10.08 -17.13
C ILE A 71 -16.18 -11.61 -17.19
N ALA A 72 -15.44 -12.28 -18.07
CA ALA A 72 -15.47 -13.73 -18.13
C ALA A 72 -15.06 -14.37 -16.79
N PHE A 73 -14.01 -13.86 -16.14
CA PHE A 73 -13.57 -14.39 -14.84
C PHE A 73 -14.44 -13.96 -13.66
N VAL A 74 -15.27 -12.93 -13.80
CA VAL A 74 -16.32 -12.60 -12.79
C VAL A 74 -17.39 -13.69 -12.74
N PHE A 75 -17.61 -14.43 -13.83
CA PHE A 75 -18.59 -15.49 -13.97
C PHE A 75 -17.93 -16.86 -14.25
N LEU A 76 -16.81 -17.13 -13.58
CA LEU A 76 -16.19 -18.45 -13.48
C LEU A 76 -16.71 -19.14 -12.22
N PHE A 77 -17.29 -20.32 -12.35
CA PHE A 77 -17.93 -21.08 -11.28
C PHE A 77 -17.24 -22.42 -11.06
N ASP A 78 -17.35 -22.94 -9.84
CA ASP A 78 -16.94 -24.30 -9.50
C ASP A 78 -18.09 -25.32 -9.69
N GLU A 79 -17.86 -26.58 -9.35
CA GLU A 79 -18.83 -27.67 -9.50
C GLU A 79 -20.06 -27.54 -8.59
N TYR A 80 -20.02 -26.63 -7.59
CA TYR A 80 -21.13 -26.35 -6.68
C TYR A 80 -21.96 -25.14 -7.11
N GLU A 81 -21.69 -24.58 -8.27
CA GLU A 81 -22.27 -23.33 -8.76
C GLU A 81 -21.91 -22.11 -7.89
N ASP A 82 -20.81 -22.17 -7.17
CA ASP A 82 -20.24 -21.05 -6.45
C ASP A 82 -19.19 -20.33 -7.31
N VAL A 83 -19.14 -18.99 -7.21
CA VAL A 83 -18.13 -18.21 -7.93
C VAL A 83 -16.72 -18.63 -7.47
N TYR A 84 -15.86 -18.93 -8.44
CA TYR A 84 -14.51 -19.36 -8.15
C TYR A 84 -13.63 -18.21 -7.66
N PHE A 85 -13.61 -17.08 -8.38
CA PHE A 85 -12.96 -15.86 -7.92
C PHE A 85 -14.01 -14.97 -7.25
N ASP A 86 -14.07 -15.00 -5.95
CA ASP A 86 -14.95 -14.15 -5.15
C ASP A 86 -14.35 -12.77 -4.87
N GLN A 87 -13.04 -12.61 -5.04
CA GLN A 87 -12.30 -11.35 -4.89
C GLN A 87 -11.59 -10.96 -6.18
N HIS A 88 -11.73 -9.69 -6.58
CA HIS A 88 -11.12 -9.13 -7.78
C HIS A 88 -10.27 -7.91 -7.44
N PHE A 89 -8.97 -7.97 -7.67
CA PHE A 89 -8.06 -6.85 -7.49
C PHE A 89 -7.67 -6.26 -8.84
N TRP A 90 -8.23 -5.10 -9.17
CA TRP A 90 -8.00 -4.41 -10.45
C TRP A 90 -7.22 -3.11 -10.25
N MET A 91 -5.91 -3.17 -10.41
CA MET A 91 -5.03 -2.01 -10.40
C MET A 91 -4.73 -1.57 -11.83
N MET A 92 -5.24 -0.41 -12.22
CA MET A 92 -5.05 0.17 -13.56
C MET A 92 -4.84 1.68 -13.44
N ALA A 93 -4.12 2.27 -14.38
CA ALA A 93 -3.85 3.71 -14.41
C ALA A 93 -5.11 4.58 -14.38
N ARG A 94 -4.96 5.82 -13.97
CA ARG A 94 -6.06 6.79 -13.98
C ARG A 94 -6.58 7.02 -15.40
N GLY A 95 -7.88 6.80 -15.58
CA GLY A 95 -8.56 6.91 -16.86
C GLY A 95 -8.68 5.58 -17.63
N ALA A 96 -8.20 4.46 -17.07
CA ALA A 96 -8.36 3.13 -17.68
C ALA A 96 -9.79 2.56 -17.63
N GLY A 97 -10.78 3.36 -17.23
CA GLY A 97 -12.18 2.97 -17.29
C GLY A 97 -12.66 2.08 -16.12
N LYS A 98 -11.89 1.97 -15.02
CA LYS A 98 -12.26 1.16 -13.84
C LYS A 98 -13.66 1.46 -13.32
N ASN A 99 -13.91 2.72 -12.95
CA ASN A 99 -15.18 3.13 -12.38
C ASN A 99 -16.35 2.92 -13.37
N GLY A 100 -16.14 3.22 -14.66
CA GLY A 100 -17.16 2.95 -15.67
C GLY A 100 -17.52 1.47 -15.81
N LEU A 101 -16.49 0.57 -15.77
CA LEU A 101 -16.73 -0.87 -15.81
C LEU A 101 -17.45 -1.35 -14.54
N ILE A 102 -17.03 -0.88 -13.37
CA ILE A 102 -17.68 -1.20 -12.08
C ILE A 102 -19.13 -0.68 -12.03
N SER A 103 -19.39 0.56 -12.48
CA SER A 103 -20.74 1.10 -12.56
C SER A 103 -21.64 0.22 -13.45
N ALA A 104 -21.11 -0.23 -14.59
CA ALA A 104 -21.86 -1.08 -15.52
C ALA A 104 -22.09 -2.50 -14.98
N LEU A 105 -21.09 -3.10 -14.32
CA LEU A 105 -21.22 -4.39 -13.63
C LEU A 105 -22.23 -4.31 -12.48
N THR A 106 -22.15 -3.26 -11.65
CA THR A 106 -23.09 -3.02 -10.56
C THR A 106 -24.52 -2.92 -11.08
N HIS A 107 -24.71 -2.18 -12.18
CA HIS A 107 -26.04 -2.06 -12.80
C HIS A 107 -26.57 -3.41 -13.29
N PHE A 108 -25.68 -4.26 -13.84
CA PHE A 108 -26.04 -5.63 -14.21
C PHE A 108 -26.37 -6.48 -12.98
N PHE A 109 -25.55 -6.45 -11.92
CA PHE A 109 -25.76 -7.24 -10.71
C PHE A 109 -27.11 -6.98 -10.02
N ILE A 110 -27.57 -5.73 -10.00
CA ILE A 110 -28.87 -5.40 -9.42
C ILE A 110 -30.02 -5.61 -10.40
N SER A 111 -29.78 -6.01 -11.66
CA SER A 111 -30.82 -6.26 -12.65
C SER A 111 -31.38 -7.68 -12.56
N GLU A 112 -32.58 -7.88 -13.15
CA GLU A 112 -33.22 -9.20 -13.28
C GLU A 112 -32.37 -10.19 -14.09
N LEU A 113 -31.49 -9.69 -14.97
CA LEU A 113 -30.64 -10.51 -15.82
C LEU A 113 -29.55 -11.25 -15.05
N HIS A 114 -29.18 -10.76 -13.86
CA HIS A 114 -28.25 -11.46 -12.97
C HIS A 114 -28.89 -12.68 -12.30
N GLY A 115 -30.21 -12.65 -12.08
CA GLY A 115 -30.98 -13.81 -11.62
C GLY A 115 -30.95 -14.06 -10.11
N ILE A 116 -30.33 -13.19 -9.30
CA ILE A 116 -30.29 -13.32 -7.84
C ILE A 116 -31.11 -12.19 -7.21
N GLU A 117 -32.09 -12.56 -6.38
CA GLU A 117 -32.88 -11.59 -5.62
C GLU A 117 -32.08 -11.04 -4.41
N HIS A 118 -32.38 -9.78 -4.04
CA HIS A 118 -31.71 -9.11 -2.92
C HIS A 118 -30.16 -9.06 -3.03
N TYR A 119 -29.63 -9.09 -4.25
CA TYR A 119 -28.21 -8.95 -4.50
C TYR A 119 -27.80 -7.48 -4.37
N ASN A 120 -27.67 -7.01 -3.13
CA ASN A 120 -27.35 -5.63 -2.84
C ASN A 120 -25.88 -5.34 -3.17
N VAL A 121 -25.60 -4.14 -3.64
CA VAL A 121 -24.25 -3.71 -3.98
C VAL A 121 -23.93 -2.43 -3.22
N SER A 122 -22.80 -2.45 -2.51
CA SER A 122 -22.24 -1.29 -1.81
C SER A 122 -20.93 -0.85 -2.45
N VAL A 123 -20.80 0.46 -2.75
CA VAL A 123 -19.51 1.05 -3.10
C VAL A 123 -18.95 1.85 -1.93
N VAL A 124 -17.72 1.57 -1.56
CA VAL A 124 -17.04 2.14 -0.40
C VAL A 124 -15.82 2.94 -0.86
N ALA A 125 -15.69 4.20 -0.44
CA ALA A 125 -14.53 5.03 -0.73
C ALA A 125 -14.21 5.97 0.44
N ASN A 126 -13.00 6.53 0.46
CA ASN A 126 -12.56 7.45 1.53
C ASN A 126 -13.37 8.73 1.64
N THR A 127 -13.99 9.16 0.59
CA THR A 127 -14.84 10.36 0.58
C THR A 127 -16.17 10.08 -0.11
N GLU A 128 -17.24 10.71 0.37
CA GLU A 128 -18.57 10.59 -0.22
C GLU A 128 -18.58 10.94 -1.71
N ARG A 129 -17.84 11.99 -2.12
CA ARG A 129 -17.75 12.39 -3.52
C ARG A 129 -17.17 11.29 -4.42
N GLN A 130 -16.21 10.52 -3.90
CA GLN A 130 -15.61 9.40 -4.65
C GLN A 130 -16.60 8.23 -4.75
N ALA A 131 -17.18 7.81 -3.62
CA ALA A 131 -18.17 6.73 -3.58
C ALA A 131 -19.38 7.03 -4.49
N LYS A 132 -19.83 8.29 -4.54
CA LYS A 132 -20.91 8.74 -5.41
C LYS A 132 -20.60 8.63 -6.91
N THR A 133 -19.36 8.60 -7.35
CA THR A 133 -19.03 8.64 -8.78
C THR A 133 -19.66 7.48 -9.54
N SER A 134 -19.44 6.25 -9.10
CA SER A 134 -20.03 5.06 -9.74
C SER A 134 -21.55 4.99 -9.56
N PHE A 135 -22.07 5.48 -8.45
CA PHE A 135 -23.49 5.56 -8.17
C PHE A 135 -24.22 6.52 -9.13
N ILE A 136 -23.66 7.72 -9.34
CA ILE A 136 -24.24 8.72 -10.22
C ILE A 136 -24.29 8.22 -11.67
N ASP A 137 -23.28 7.50 -12.13
CA ASP A 137 -23.25 6.91 -13.48
C ASP A 137 -24.48 6.01 -13.72
N VAL A 138 -24.84 5.17 -12.76
CA VAL A 138 -26.02 4.28 -12.85
C VAL A 138 -27.32 5.09 -12.72
N TYR A 139 -27.38 6.02 -11.77
CA TYR A 139 -28.53 6.89 -11.56
C TYR A 139 -28.89 7.68 -12.83
N GLU A 140 -27.91 8.32 -13.47
CA GLU A 140 -28.14 9.09 -14.70
C GLU A 140 -28.55 8.19 -15.86
N LYS A 141 -28.03 6.95 -15.94
CA LYS A 141 -28.45 5.99 -16.95
C LYS A 141 -29.92 5.61 -16.79
N ASN A 142 -30.36 5.33 -15.56
CA ASN A 142 -31.73 5.00 -15.28
C ASN A 142 -32.65 6.17 -15.66
N LYS A 143 -32.30 7.38 -15.26
CA LYS A 143 -33.13 8.57 -15.57
C LYS A 143 -33.17 8.97 -17.05
N LYS A 144 -32.13 8.59 -17.79
CA LYS A 144 -32.04 8.90 -19.23
C LYS A 144 -32.88 7.97 -20.11
N HIS A 145 -33.10 6.73 -19.69
CA HIS A 145 -33.73 5.69 -20.49
C HIS A 145 -35.03 5.23 -19.83
N GLU A 146 -36.16 5.49 -20.47
CA GLU A 146 -37.50 5.18 -19.98
C GLU A 146 -37.63 3.72 -19.49
N ILE A 147 -37.15 2.75 -20.30
CA ILE A 147 -37.14 1.34 -19.92
C ILE A 147 -36.42 1.09 -18.59
N LEU A 148 -35.30 1.72 -18.37
CA LEU A 148 -34.54 1.57 -17.13
C LEU A 148 -35.26 2.28 -15.96
N ASP A 149 -35.83 3.46 -16.17
CA ASP A 149 -36.59 4.19 -15.14
C ASP A 149 -37.86 3.43 -14.73
N GLU A 150 -38.44 2.65 -15.65
CA GLU A 150 -39.54 1.73 -15.34
C GLU A 150 -39.08 0.52 -14.49
N LEU A 151 -37.88 -0.02 -14.71
CA LEU A 151 -37.38 -1.20 -13.99
C LEU A 151 -36.78 -0.85 -12.62
N PHE A 152 -36.26 0.37 -12.46
CA PHE A 152 -35.58 0.80 -11.24
C PHE A 152 -36.25 1.99 -10.56
N VAL A 153 -36.32 1.96 -9.24
CA VAL A 153 -36.60 3.14 -8.42
C VAL A 153 -35.29 3.79 -8.07
N SER A 154 -35.00 4.96 -8.66
CA SER A 154 -33.72 5.63 -8.49
C SER A 154 -33.87 6.96 -7.75
N THR A 155 -33.35 7.03 -6.53
CA THR A 155 -33.15 8.26 -5.75
C THR A 155 -31.70 8.70 -5.80
N LYS A 156 -31.34 9.83 -5.20
CA LYS A 156 -29.93 10.30 -5.12
C LYS A 156 -29.07 9.55 -4.10
N GLN A 157 -29.64 8.61 -3.36
CA GLN A 157 -28.96 7.85 -2.30
C GLN A 157 -29.12 6.33 -2.45
N LEU A 158 -30.20 5.89 -3.12
CA LEU A 158 -30.53 4.49 -3.25
C LEU A 158 -31.12 4.22 -4.65
N ILE A 159 -30.64 3.18 -5.29
CA ILE A 159 -31.23 2.62 -6.50
C ILE A 159 -31.73 1.22 -6.16
N THR A 160 -32.99 0.91 -6.48
CA THR A 160 -33.61 -0.39 -6.21
C THR A 160 -34.24 -0.95 -7.48
N ASN A 161 -33.90 -2.19 -7.82
CA ASN A 161 -34.63 -2.93 -8.87
C ASN A 161 -36.01 -3.34 -8.33
N LYS A 162 -37.08 -3.13 -9.12
CA LYS A 162 -38.47 -3.40 -8.67
C LYS A 162 -38.78 -4.89 -8.55
N ALA A 163 -38.20 -5.72 -9.39
CA ALA A 163 -38.43 -7.16 -9.40
C ALA A 163 -37.57 -7.90 -8.38
N THR A 164 -36.25 -7.77 -8.48
CA THR A 164 -35.28 -8.51 -7.61
C THR A 164 -35.14 -7.92 -6.21
N ARG A 165 -35.63 -6.69 -5.98
CA ARG A 165 -35.40 -5.93 -4.73
C ARG A 165 -33.93 -5.68 -4.39
N SER A 166 -33.03 -5.94 -5.33
CA SER A 166 -31.61 -5.65 -5.21
C SER A 166 -31.37 -4.14 -5.19
N THR A 167 -30.45 -3.70 -4.34
CA THR A 167 -30.17 -2.27 -4.12
C THR A 167 -28.74 -1.92 -4.50
N PHE A 168 -28.52 -0.64 -4.83
CA PHE A 168 -27.20 -0.06 -4.98
C PHE A 168 -27.07 1.18 -4.11
N GLU A 169 -26.08 1.19 -3.23
CA GLU A 169 -25.77 2.27 -2.30
C GLU A 169 -24.29 2.64 -2.33
N PHE A 170 -23.96 3.82 -1.78
CA PHE A 170 -22.58 4.27 -1.61
C PHE A 170 -22.31 4.62 -0.16
N HIS A 171 -21.07 4.35 0.27
CA HIS A 171 -20.65 4.53 1.66
C HIS A 171 -19.28 5.19 1.75
N THR A 172 -19.03 5.89 2.87
CA THR A 172 -17.69 6.35 3.22
C THR A 172 -17.00 5.36 4.15
N SER A 173 -15.67 5.36 4.16
CA SER A 173 -14.84 4.50 5.01
C SER A 173 -15.04 4.72 6.53
N ASN A 174 -15.77 5.75 6.96
CA ASN A 174 -16.13 5.97 8.37
C ASN A 174 -17.31 5.08 8.78
N ALA A 175 -17.09 3.79 8.91
CA ALA A 175 -18.12 2.77 8.93
C ALA A 175 -18.57 2.32 10.33
N GLY A 176 -18.51 3.14 11.35
CA GLY A 176 -18.80 2.78 12.75
C GLY A 176 -20.22 2.24 13.09
N SER A 177 -21.07 1.91 12.10
CA SER A 177 -22.43 1.39 12.34
C SER A 177 -22.97 0.45 11.26
N LYS A 178 -22.11 -0.27 10.51
CA LYS A 178 -22.52 -1.00 9.29
C LYS A 178 -22.36 -2.52 9.33
N ASP A 179 -22.21 -3.12 10.50
CA ASP A 179 -22.11 -4.57 10.72
C ASP A 179 -23.36 -5.37 10.29
N SER A 180 -24.44 -4.70 9.83
CA SER A 180 -25.71 -5.34 9.51
C SER A 180 -26.02 -5.44 8.02
N LEU A 181 -25.11 -5.04 7.12
CA LEU A 181 -25.33 -5.12 5.68
C LEU A 181 -25.38 -6.59 5.23
N ARG A 182 -26.23 -6.84 4.24
CA ARG A 182 -26.37 -8.14 3.57
C ARG A 182 -26.16 -7.94 2.08
N ASP A 183 -24.88 -7.65 1.75
CA ASP A 183 -24.52 -7.39 0.37
C ASP A 183 -24.22 -8.68 -0.38
N GLY A 184 -24.57 -8.69 -1.67
CA GLY A 184 -24.07 -9.66 -2.63
C GLY A 184 -22.74 -9.20 -3.25
N CYS A 185 -22.48 -7.89 -3.26
CA CYS A 185 -21.22 -7.37 -3.78
C CYS A 185 -20.78 -6.10 -3.03
N VAL A 186 -19.50 -6.05 -2.69
CA VAL A 186 -18.85 -4.85 -2.14
C VAL A 186 -17.73 -4.40 -3.07
N ILE A 187 -17.69 -3.09 -3.33
CA ILE A 187 -16.69 -2.46 -4.17
C ILE A 187 -15.88 -1.47 -3.35
N TYR A 188 -14.60 -1.72 -3.19
CA TYR A 188 -13.66 -0.83 -2.51
C TYR A 188 -12.94 0.02 -3.55
N ASP A 189 -13.30 1.30 -3.64
CA ASP A 189 -12.71 2.22 -4.61
C ASP A 189 -11.53 2.99 -4.01
N GLU A 190 -10.49 3.16 -4.83
CA GLU A 190 -9.27 3.90 -4.49
C GLU A 190 -8.55 3.33 -3.24
N ILE A 191 -8.41 1.98 -3.15
CA ILE A 191 -7.79 1.32 -1.98
C ILE A 191 -6.36 1.77 -1.66
N HIS A 192 -5.69 2.45 -2.60
CA HIS A 192 -4.40 3.08 -2.34
C HIS A 192 -4.43 4.17 -1.26
N ARG A 193 -5.61 4.52 -0.77
CA ARG A 193 -5.82 5.46 0.34
C ARG A 193 -6.16 4.79 1.65
N TYR A 194 -6.38 3.47 1.64
CA TYR A 194 -6.70 2.72 2.85
C TYR A 194 -5.42 2.48 3.63
N GLU A 195 -5.48 2.78 4.91
CA GLU A 195 -4.33 2.71 5.82
C GLU A 195 -4.14 1.29 6.34
N ASN A 196 -5.25 0.59 6.55
CA ASN A 196 -5.34 -0.77 7.08
C ASN A 196 -6.54 -1.51 6.48
N SER A 197 -6.82 -2.71 6.99
CA SER A 197 -7.94 -3.58 6.58
C SER A 197 -9.29 -3.25 7.23
N ASP A 198 -9.34 -2.42 8.29
CA ASP A 198 -10.54 -2.23 9.14
C ASP A 198 -11.83 -2.01 8.32
N VAL A 199 -11.75 -1.13 7.31
CA VAL A 199 -12.91 -0.83 6.45
C VAL A 199 -13.35 -2.06 5.65
N VAL A 200 -12.38 -2.83 5.16
CA VAL A 200 -12.65 -4.04 4.39
C VAL A 200 -13.28 -5.09 5.29
N GLU A 201 -12.74 -5.34 6.47
CA GLU A 201 -13.23 -6.33 7.42
C GLU A 201 -14.68 -6.08 7.82
N VAL A 202 -15.04 -4.82 8.09
CA VAL A 202 -16.42 -4.44 8.44
C VAL A 202 -17.41 -4.80 7.31
N PHE A 203 -17.10 -4.46 6.07
CA PHE A 203 -18.00 -4.75 4.94
C PHE A 203 -17.96 -6.22 4.53
N SER A 204 -16.79 -6.87 4.53
CA SER A 204 -16.62 -8.28 4.20
C SER A 204 -17.36 -9.20 5.18
N SER A 205 -17.47 -8.81 6.47
CA SER A 205 -18.24 -9.58 7.47
C SER A 205 -19.72 -9.71 7.15
N GLY A 206 -20.25 -8.82 6.31
CA GLY A 206 -21.63 -8.84 5.81
C GLY A 206 -21.88 -9.82 4.66
N LEU A 207 -20.84 -10.24 3.95
CA LEU A 207 -20.91 -11.13 2.79
C LEU A 207 -21.18 -12.60 3.18
N GLY A 208 -21.47 -13.44 2.17
CA GLY A 208 -21.76 -14.86 2.37
C GLY A 208 -23.21 -15.17 2.80
N LYS A 209 -24.04 -14.16 3.03
CA LYS A 209 -25.48 -14.31 3.31
C LYS A 209 -26.33 -14.35 2.04
N VAL A 210 -25.76 -13.88 0.95
CA VAL A 210 -26.32 -13.90 -0.40
C VAL A 210 -25.43 -14.82 -1.24
N PRO A 211 -25.98 -15.73 -2.07
CA PRO A 211 -25.17 -16.62 -2.88
C PRO A 211 -24.30 -15.85 -3.87
N ASN A 212 -23.15 -16.40 -4.18
CA ASN A 212 -22.22 -15.85 -5.17
C ASN A 212 -21.76 -14.42 -4.85
N SER A 213 -21.53 -14.13 -3.57
CA SER A 213 -21.07 -12.81 -3.16
C SER A 213 -19.65 -12.50 -3.68
N ARG A 214 -19.37 -11.23 -3.97
CA ARG A 214 -18.10 -10.78 -4.59
C ARG A 214 -17.57 -9.51 -3.95
N GLU A 215 -16.25 -9.36 -4.02
CA GLU A 215 -15.54 -8.14 -3.63
C GLU A 215 -14.67 -7.62 -4.77
N PHE A 216 -14.73 -6.33 -5.00
CA PHE A 216 -13.88 -5.67 -5.99
C PHE A 216 -12.99 -4.63 -5.34
N PHE A 217 -11.69 -4.79 -5.47
CA PHE A 217 -10.68 -3.84 -5.03
C PHE A 217 -10.15 -3.09 -6.24
N ILE A 218 -10.60 -1.86 -6.44
CA ILE A 218 -10.22 -1.07 -7.61
C ILE A 218 -9.36 0.12 -7.25
N THR A 219 -8.27 0.34 -7.99
CA THR A 219 -7.34 1.41 -7.64
C THR A 219 -6.39 1.79 -8.79
N THR A 220 -5.73 2.93 -8.61
CA THR A 220 -4.40 3.23 -9.17
C THR A 220 -3.35 2.95 -8.11
N ASP A 221 -2.07 3.09 -8.42
CA ASP A 221 -1.06 3.17 -7.37
C ASP A 221 -1.19 4.47 -6.55
N GLY A 222 -0.56 4.51 -5.38
CA GLY A 222 -0.65 5.60 -4.42
C GLY A 222 0.69 5.97 -3.79
N PHE A 223 0.64 6.91 -2.85
CA PHE A 223 1.80 7.40 -2.11
C PHE A 223 1.90 6.82 -0.70
N VAL A 224 0.89 6.07 -0.26
CA VAL A 224 0.90 5.37 1.02
C VAL A 224 1.74 4.10 0.82
N ARG A 225 2.79 3.94 1.62
CA ARG A 225 3.61 2.73 1.67
C ARG A 225 3.30 1.98 2.95
N GLU A 226 3.51 0.65 2.94
CA GLU A 226 3.16 -0.29 4.01
C GLU A 226 1.65 -0.27 4.37
N GLY A 227 0.81 0.26 3.48
CA GLY A 227 -0.64 0.31 3.63
C GLY A 227 -1.34 -0.89 2.99
N TYR A 228 -2.67 -0.86 3.02
CA TYR A 228 -3.50 -1.96 2.50
C TYR A 228 -3.21 -2.32 1.02
N LEU A 229 -2.92 -1.32 0.16
CA LEU A 229 -2.57 -1.59 -1.24
C LEU A 229 -1.28 -2.42 -1.37
N ASP A 230 -0.24 -2.12 -0.57
CA ASP A 230 1.02 -2.84 -0.68
C ASP A 230 0.84 -4.31 -0.23
N LYS A 231 0.04 -4.58 0.81
CA LYS A 231 -0.35 -5.95 1.21
C LYS A 231 -1.13 -6.68 0.12
N MET A 232 -2.06 -6.00 -0.56
CA MET A 232 -2.81 -6.59 -1.68
C MET A 232 -1.91 -6.90 -2.87
N LYS A 233 -0.89 -6.08 -3.15
CA LYS A 233 0.12 -6.37 -4.19
C LYS A 233 0.96 -7.59 -3.81
N GLU A 234 1.41 -7.69 -2.56
CA GLU A 234 2.17 -8.83 -2.06
C GLU A 234 1.35 -10.13 -2.18
N ARG A 235 0.11 -10.13 -1.67
CA ARG A 235 -0.82 -11.26 -1.82
C ARG A 235 -1.00 -11.66 -3.30
N ALA A 236 -1.23 -10.69 -4.18
CA ALA A 236 -1.36 -10.91 -5.62
C ALA A 236 -0.10 -11.54 -6.21
N MET A 237 1.09 -11.08 -5.83
CA MET A 237 2.36 -11.64 -6.31
C MET A 237 2.59 -13.05 -5.80
N ASN A 238 2.20 -13.38 -4.56
CA ASN A 238 2.29 -14.74 -4.02
C ASN A 238 1.43 -15.72 -4.81
N ILE A 239 0.21 -15.31 -5.21
CA ILE A 239 -0.65 -16.10 -6.10
C ILE A 239 0.02 -16.29 -7.48
N LEU A 240 0.46 -15.19 -8.10
CA LEU A 240 1.06 -15.23 -9.44
C LEU A 240 2.37 -16.02 -9.51
N LYS A 241 3.08 -16.15 -8.39
CA LYS A 241 4.30 -16.98 -8.25
C LYS A 241 3.99 -18.43 -7.83
N GLY A 242 2.72 -18.77 -7.62
CA GLY A 242 2.30 -20.13 -7.22
C GLY A 242 2.63 -20.49 -5.76
N LYS A 243 2.92 -19.48 -4.91
CA LYS A 243 3.14 -19.67 -3.47
C LYS A 243 1.81 -19.92 -2.73
N GLU A 244 0.73 -19.28 -3.19
CA GLU A 244 -0.64 -19.43 -2.66
C GLU A 244 -1.53 -20.06 -3.74
N LYS A 245 -1.92 -21.33 -3.54
CA LYS A 245 -2.67 -22.09 -4.56
C LYS A 245 -4.18 -22.09 -4.35
N GLU A 246 -4.63 -21.84 -3.14
CA GLU A 246 -6.07 -21.89 -2.77
C GLU A 246 -6.71 -20.51 -2.65
N ASP A 247 -5.94 -19.46 -2.86
CA ASP A 247 -6.44 -18.10 -2.81
C ASP A 247 -7.34 -17.79 -4.03
N ARG A 248 -8.56 -17.32 -3.75
CA ARG A 248 -9.59 -17.01 -4.77
C ARG A 248 -9.57 -15.55 -5.24
N LEU A 249 -8.47 -14.85 -5.05
CA LEU A 249 -8.25 -13.52 -5.59
C LEU A 249 -7.88 -13.56 -7.08
N PHE A 250 -8.57 -12.77 -7.90
CA PHE A 250 -8.21 -12.52 -9.30
C PHE A 250 -7.40 -11.22 -9.42
N PRO A 251 -6.06 -11.25 -9.58
CA PRO A 251 -5.22 -10.07 -9.61
C PRO A 251 -5.01 -9.57 -11.05
N PHE A 252 -5.55 -8.41 -11.40
CA PHE A 252 -5.30 -7.75 -12.68
C PHE A 252 -4.56 -6.44 -12.47
N ILE A 253 -3.23 -6.49 -12.62
CA ILE A 253 -2.32 -5.38 -12.30
C ILE A 253 -1.72 -4.81 -13.57
N CYS A 254 -2.02 -3.53 -13.86
CA CYS A 254 -1.50 -2.78 -15.01
C CYS A 254 -0.55 -1.70 -14.52
N LYS A 255 0.71 -1.78 -14.91
CA LYS A 255 1.76 -0.79 -14.61
C LYS A 255 2.84 -0.85 -15.68
N LEU A 256 3.75 0.11 -15.75
CA LEU A 256 4.99 -0.08 -16.48
C LEU A 256 5.89 -1.10 -15.74
N ASP A 257 6.77 -1.77 -16.47
CA ASP A 257 7.71 -2.71 -15.85
C ASP A 257 8.90 -2.00 -15.19
N ASN A 258 9.27 -0.84 -15.69
CA ASN A 258 10.28 0.05 -15.12
C ASN A 258 9.98 1.51 -15.46
N ALA A 259 10.65 2.45 -14.76
CA ALA A 259 10.42 3.88 -14.93
C ALA A 259 10.87 4.42 -16.30
N GLU A 260 11.85 3.79 -16.96
CA GLU A 260 12.40 4.24 -18.25
C GLU A 260 11.40 4.05 -19.39
N GLU A 261 10.50 3.07 -19.28
CA GLU A 261 9.45 2.83 -20.27
C GLU A 261 8.50 4.02 -20.46
N VAL A 262 8.45 4.95 -19.50
CA VAL A 262 7.66 6.18 -19.64
C VAL A 262 8.08 7.01 -20.86
N ASN A 263 9.34 6.91 -21.28
CA ASN A 263 9.87 7.65 -22.41
C ASN A 263 9.40 7.08 -23.77
N ASN A 264 8.81 5.89 -23.78
CA ASN A 264 8.20 5.29 -24.97
C ASN A 264 6.66 5.23 -24.79
N PRO A 265 5.90 6.14 -25.44
CA PRO A 265 4.44 6.17 -25.30
C PRO A 265 3.71 4.89 -25.73
N ASP A 266 4.29 4.05 -26.57
CA ASP A 266 3.68 2.75 -26.91
C ASP A 266 3.66 1.80 -25.70
N MET A 267 4.60 1.94 -24.75
CA MET A 267 4.64 1.15 -23.51
C MET A 267 3.53 1.55 -22.50
N TRP A 268 2.92 2.72 -22.65
CA TRP A 268 1.87 3.18 -21.71
C TRP A 268 0.64 2.29 -21.71
N GLU A 269 0.45 1.46 -22.73
CA GLU A 269 -0.57 0.42 -22.76
C GLU A 269 -0.41 -0.59 -21.61
N LYS A 270 0.83 -0.82 -21.14
CA LYS A 270 1.10 -1.68 -19.99
C LYS A 270 0.42 -1.15 -18.70
N ALA A 271 0.36 0.15 -18.54
CA ALA A 271 -0.28 0.79 -17.39
C ALA A 271 -1.78 1.07 -17.64
N ASN A 272 -2.15 1.35 -18.89
CA ASN A 272 -3.51 1.67 -19.28
C ASN A 272 -3.98 0.85 -20.48
N PRO A 273 -4.66 -0.27 -20.28
CA PRO A 273 -5.08 -1.17 -21.35
C PRO A 273 -6.10 -0.56 -22.33
N MET A 274 -6.67 0.63 -22.02
CA MET A 274 -7.48 1.37 -23.00
C MET A 274 -6.66 1.89 -24.18
N PHE A 275 -5.34 1.94 -24.06
CA PHE A 275 -4.44 2.40 -25.14
C PHE A 275 -4.12 1.31 -26.18
N SER A 276 -4.64 0.10 -26.02
CA SER A 276 -4.58 -0.96 -27.04
C SER A 276 -5.13 -0.48 -28.37
N LYS A 277 -4.44 -0.81 -29.46
CA LYS A 277 -4.84 -0.40 -30.81
C LYS A 277 -5.82 -1.42 -31.44
N PRO A 278 -6.87 -0.96 -32.17
CA PRO A 278 -7.24 0.43 -32.44
C PRO A 278 -7.93 1.10 -31.23
N MET A 279 -7.44 2.28 -30.85
CA MET A 279 -8.00 3.04 -29.74
C MET A 279 -9.42 3.54 -30.05
N SER A 280 -10.34 3.41 -29.08
CA SER A 280 -11.65 4.07 -29.12
C SER A 280 -11.52 5.60 -29.14
N GLN A 281 -12.59 6.32 -29.44
CA GLN A 281 -12.62 7.79 -29.38
C GLN A 281 -12.24 8.31 -27.99
N TYR A 282 -12.76 7.69 -26.94
CA TYR A 282 -12.40 8.01 -25.55
C TYR A 282 -10.91 7.81 -25.29
N ALA A 283 -10.36 6.65 -25.66
CA ALA A 283 -8.97 6.31 -25.46
C ALA A 283 -8.02 7.27 -26.19
N ARG A 284 -8.32 7.64 -27.44
CA ARG A 284 -7.56 8.65 -28.19
C ARG A 284 -7.54 10.01 -27.51
N GLY A 285 -8.69 10.44 -26.99
CA GLY A 285 -8.80 11.71 -26.25
C GLY A 285 -7.97 11.68 -24.97
N LEU A 286 -8.05 10.60 -24.22
CA LEU A 286 -7.27 10.37 -23.01
C LEU A 286 -5.76 10.30 -23.31
N PHE A 287 -5.35 9.54 -24.33
CA PHE A 287 -3.95 9.42 -24.74
C PHE A 287 -3.35 10.81 -25.07
N LYS A 288 -4.05 11.62 -25.85
CA LYS A 288 -3.63 13.01 -26.14
C LYS A 288 -3.45 13.84 -24.86
N LYS A 289 -4.35 13.67 -23.88
CA LYS A 289 -4.26 14.37 -22.58
C LYS A 289 -3.04 13.90 -21.78
N VAL A 290 -2.81 12.58 -21.71
CA VAL A 290 -1.67 12.01 -21.00
C VAL A 290 -0.35 12.41 -21.68
N MET A 291 -0.28 12.38 -23.02
CA MET A 291 0.88 12.86 -23.79
C MET A 291 1.21 14.32 -23.49
N ARG A 292 0.19 15.20 -23.41
CA ARG A 292 0.41 16.60 -23.03
C ARG A 292 0.94 16.74 -21.61
N GLN A 293 0.40 15.93 -20.66
CA GLN A 293 0.91 15.92 -19.28
C GLN A 293 2.38 15.47 -19.25
N TYR A 294 2.74 14.43 -20.00
CA TYR A 294 4.12 13.96 -20.11
C TYR A 294 5.06 15.04 -20.65
N LYS A 295 4.72 15.67 -21.79
CA LYS A 295 5.54 16.75 -22.35
C LYS A 295 5.70 17.94 -21.40
N ASN A 296 4.69 18.22 -20.59
CA ASN A 296 4.78 19.31 -19.60
C ASN A 296 5.74 19.01 -18.45
N LEU A 297 6.16 17.75 -18.25
CA LEU A 297 7.15 17.41 -17.21
C LEU A 297 8.53 18.00 -17.49
N GLU A 298 8.86 18.31 -18.73
CA GLU A 298 10.08 19.05 -19.08
C GLU A 298 10.07 20.48 -18.51
N ASN A 299 8.90 21.12 -18.48
CA ASN A 299 8.72 22.48 -17.97
C ASN A 299 8.42 22.53 -16.46
N ASP A 300 7.79 21.49 -15.94
CA ASP A 300 7.41 21.35 -14.52
C ASP A 300 7.70 19.94 -14.01
N PRO A 301 8.96 19.64 -13.66
CA PRO A 301 9.37 18.34 -13.14
C PRO A 301 8.67 17.96 -11.82
N SER A 302 8.16 18.95 -11.06
CA SER A 302 7.51 18.70 -9.76
C SER A 302 6.25 17.82 -9.87
N ASN A 303 5.64 17.74 -11.05
CA ASN A 303 4.48 16.90 -11.32
C ASN A 303 4.85 15.44 -11.71
N ARG A 304 6.14 15.11 -11.85
CA ARG A 304 6.61 13.81 -12.32
C ARG A 304 6.16 12.67 -11.37
N GLU A 305 6.35 12.84 -10.08
CA GLU A 305 5.93 11.88 -9.06
C GLU A 305 4.42 11.53 -9.20
N ASN A 306 3.57 12.55 -9.31
CA ASN A 306 2.13 12.33 -9.48
C ASN A 306 1.78 11.68 -10.84
N PHE A 307 2.49 12.07 -11.90
CA PHE A 307 2.30 11.50 -13.22
C PHE A 307 2.68 10.01 -13.24
N MET A 308 3.86 9.65 -12.74
CA MET A 308 4.35 8.28 -12.68
C MET A 308 3.44 7.40 -11.82
N THR A 309 3.10 7.88 -10.62
CA THR A 309 2.24 7.12 -9.70
C THR A 309 0.82 6.90 -10.26
N LYS A 310 0.19 7.93 -10.84
CA LYS A 310 -1.23 7.87 -11.22
C LYS A 310 -1.49 7.47 -12.67
N ARG A 311 -0.54 7.75 -13.58
CA ARG A 311 -0.68 7.43 -15.01
C ARG A 311 0.06 6.17 -15.42
N MET A 312 1.15 5.85 -14.71
CA MET A 312 2.01 4.72 -15.04
C MET A 312 1.99 3.62 -13.99
N ASN A 313 1.34 3.87 -12.84
CA ASN A 313 1.30 2.97 -11.68
C ASN A 313 2.69 2.54 -11.21
N ILE A 314 3.68 3.42 -11.39
CA ILE A 314 5.01 3.31 -10.79
C ILE A 314 5.15 4.48 -9.81
N PRO A 315 5.11 4.22 -8.51
CA PRO A 315 5.41 5.24 -7.51
C PRO A 315 6.85 5.67 -7.69
N GLU A 316 7.05 6.91 -8.09
CA GLU A 316 8.35 7.53 -8.17
C GLU A 316 8.47 8.54 -7.03
N VAL A 317 9.58 8.54 -6.34
CA VAL A 317 9.88 9.49 -5.28
C VAL A 317 10.80 10.55 -5.88
N ASP A 318 10.56 11.82 -5.57
CA ASP A 318 11.52 12.88 -5.90
C ASP A 318 12.79 12.63 -5.06
N LEU A 319 13.77 11.97 -5.67
CA LEU A 319 15.04 11.59 -5.04
C LEU A 319 15.81 12.78 -4.48
N THR A 320 15.58 13.97 -5.03
CA THR A 320 16.21 15.20 -4.51
C THR A 320 15.64 15.62 -3.15
N LYS A 321 14.46 15.06 -2.79
CA LYS A 321 13.71 15.40 -1.58
C LYS A 321 13.43 14.19 -0.68
N ALA A 322 13.91 13.03 -1.04
CA ALA A 322 13.80 11.80 -0.25
C ALA A 322 15.15 11.45 0.38
N VAL A 323 15.14 10.68 1.46
CA VAL A 323 16.36 10.15 2.07
C VAL A 323 17.02 9.14 1.15
N ALA A 324 16.21 8.25 0.55
CA ALA A 324 16.62 7.22 -0.38
C ALA A 324 15.44 6.79 -1.27
N PRO A 325 15.66 6.14 -2.43
CA PRO A 325 14.64 5.43 -3.19
C PRO A 325 13.92 4.40 -2.31
N TRP A 326 12.65 4.10 -2.63
CA TRP A 326 11.88 3.12 -1.87
C TRP A 326 12.53 1.72 -1.87
N GLU A 327 13.11 1.32 -2.99
CA GLU A 327 13.82 0.06 -3.14
C GLU A 327 15.01 -0.05 -2.16
N GLU A 328 15.75 1.03 -1.96
CA GLU A 328 16.85 1.08 -0.98
C GLU A 328 16.32 1.07 0.46
N ILE A 329 15.17 1.72 0.71
CA ILE A 329 14.51 1.64 2.03
C ILE A 329 14.03 0.21 2.29
N MET A 330 13.48 -0.49 1.31
CA MET A 330 13.09 -1.90 1.45
C MET A 330 14.30 -2.81 1.73
N ARG A 331 15.45 -2.55 1.10
CA ARG A 331 16.70 -3.29 1.35
C ARG A 331 17.22 -3.17 2.79
N THR A 332 16.66 -2.30 3.61
CA THR A 332 16.99 -2.28 5.06
C THR A 332 16.41 -3.47 5.82
N GLY A 333 15.42 -4.16 5.26
CA GLY A 333 14.78 -5.34 5.85
C GLY A 333 14.91 -6.59 5.00
N TYR A 334 15.07 -6.44 3.68
CA TYR A 334 15.02 -7.54 2.72
C TYR A 334 16.29 -7.59 1.86
N GLU A 335 16.60 -8.77 1.33
CA GLU A 335 17.65 -8.97 0.32
C GLU A 335 17.23 -8.34 -1.03
N GLU A 336 18.10 -8.42 -2.04
CA GLU A 336 17.85 -7.84 -3.36
C GLU A 336 16.62 -8.43 -4.09
N ASP A 337 16.19 -9.63 -3.70
CA ASP A 337 14.97 -10.26 -4.22
C ASP A 337 13.69 -9.59 -3.71
N GLY A 338 13.79 -8.74 -2.68
CA GLY A 338 12.67 -8.05 -2.03
C GLY A 338 11.73 -8.95 -1.23
N GLU A 339 12.10 -10.23 -1.02
CA GLU A 339 11.27 -11.25 -0.36
C GLU A 339 11.96 -11.92 0.81
N THR A 340 13.26 -12.18 0.69
CA THR A 340 14.06 -12.81 1.74
C THR A 340 14.44 -11.79 2.80
N LEU A 341 14.07 -12.04 4.05
CA LEU A 341 14.48 -11.19 5.16
C LEU A 341 16.00 -11.24 5.34
N ARG A 342 16.61 -10.08 5.54
CA ARG A 342 18.05 -9.99 5.85
C ARG A 342 18.31 -10.60 7.22
N GLU A 343 19.36 -11.40 7.28
CA GLU A 343 19.81 -12.01 8.53
C GLU A 343 20.40 -10.94 9.46
N ILE A 344 19.95 -10.92 10.71
CA ILE A 344 20.50 -10.10 11.78
C ILE A 344 21.41 -10.99 12.62
N PRO A 345 22.71 -10.69 12.73
CA PRO A 345 23.62 -11.48 13.57
C PRO A 345 23.24 -11.40 15.04
N ASP A 346 23.76 -12.32 15.85
CA ASP A 346 23.62 -12.20 17.30
C ASP A 346 24.32 -10.92 17.80
N LEU A 347 23.54 -10.06 18.43
CA LEU A 347 23.97 -8.77 18.96
C LEU A 347 24.16 -8.80 20.49
N THR A 348 23.92 -9.95 21.12
CA THR A 348 24.06 -10.12 22.58
C THR A 348 25.49 -9.71 23.01
N HIS A 349 25.54 -8.87 24.03
CA HIS A 349 26.78 -8.27 24.56
C HIS A 349 27.57 -7.36 23.60
N LYS A 350 27.11 -7.12 22.38
CA LYS A 350 27.77 -6.16 21.48
C LYS A 350 27.55 -4.73 21.95
N VAL A 351 28.58 -3.89 21.73
CA VAL A 351 28.52 -2.46 22.04
C VAL A 351 27.54 -1.74 21.12
N ALA A 352 26.72 -0.89 21.72
CA ALA A 352 25.76 -0.08 20.99
C ALA A 352 25.73 1.36 21.48
N VAL A 353 25.30 2.27 20.60
CA VAL A 353 24.97 3.64 20.94
C VAL A 353 23.44 3.78 20.92
N GLY A 354 22.88 4.30 22.01
CA GLY A 354 21.46 4.63 22.11
C GLY A 354 21.14 5.91 21.34
N GLY A 355 19.99 5.92 20.69
CA GLY A 355 19.40 7.12 20.09
C GLY A 355 18.00 7.36 20.63
N LEU A 356 17.66 8.61 20.87
CA LEU A 356 16.39 9.03 21.43
C LEU A 356 15.87 10.28 20.72
N ASP A 357 14.62 10.23 20.29
CA ASP A 357 13.81 11.38 19.91
C ASP A 357 12.57 11.39 20.81
N TYR A 358 12.47 12.36 21.72
CA TYR A 358 11.46 12.37 22.77
C TYR A 358 10.39 13.41 22.56
N ALA A 359 9.15 12.96 22.46
CA ALA A 359 7.97 13.81 22.53
C ALA A 359 6.96 13.29 23.56
N SER A 360 6.40 14.18 24.36
CA SER A 360 5.54 13.76 25.48
C SER A 360 4.04 13.75 25.19
N ILE A 361 3.54 14.49 24.19
CA ILE A 361 2.09 14.73 24.01
C ILE A 361 1.58 14.59 22.59
N LYS A 362 2.23 15.20 21.61
CA LYS A 362 1.70 15.39 20.24
C LYS A 362 2.43 14.62 19.15
N ASP A 363 3.36 13.80 19.53
CA ASP A 363 4.20 13.04 18.61
C ASP A 363 4.56 11.68 19.20
N PHE A 364 5.39 10.92 18.50
CA PHE A 364 5.97 9.69 19.03
C PHE A 364 7.19 10.01 19.89
N ALA A 365 7.48 9.16 20.87
CA ALA A 365 8.78 9.07 21.47
C ALA A 365 9.45 7.80 20.93
N SER A 366 10.60 7.95 20.31
CA SER A 366 11.32 6.83 19.67
C SER A 366 12.67 6.62 20.30
N VAL A 367 12.99 5.38 20.62
CA VAL A 367 14.24 4.91 21.19
C VAL A 367 14.87 3.87 20.28
N GLY A 368 16.16 3.72 20.32
CA GLY A 368 16.82 2.62 19.61
C GLY A 368 18.29 2.47 19.95
N LEU A 369 18.85 1.36 19.51
CA LEU A 369 20.26 1.01 19.63
C LEU A 369 20.88 0.84 18.26
N LEU A 370 21.96 1.52 18.00
CA LEU A 370 22.79 1.40 16.82
C LEU A 370 23.98 0.49 17.11
N PHE A 371 24.06 -0.58 16.35
CA PHE A 371 25.20 -1.51 16.37
C PHE A 371 25.98 -1.37 15.06
N LYS A 372 27.28 -1.64 15.13
CA LYS A 372 28.10 -1.81 13.94
C LYS A 372 28.54 -3.27 13.85
N HIS A 373 28.37 -3.87 12.70
CA HIS A 373 28.85 -5.22 12.41
C HIS A 373 29.45 -5.26 11.01
N ARG A 374 30.78 -5.36 10.93
CA ARG A 374 31.53 -5.22 9.66
C ARG A 374 31.20 -3.88 8.99
N GLU A 375 30.72 -3.94 7.75
CA GLU A 375 30.31 -2.76 6.97
C GLU A 375 28.86 -2.28 7.27
N ASN A 376 28.08 -3.05 8.04
CA ASN A 376 26.67 -2.79 8.26
C ASN A 376 26.40 -2.07 9.58
N TYR A 377 25.38 -1.21 9.56
CA TYR A 377 24.79 -0.59 10.73
C TYR A 377 23.40 -1.18 10.98
N ILE A 378 23.23 -1.80 12.15
CA ILE A 378 22.00 -2.47 12.55
C ILE A 378 21.28 -1.58 13.55
N TRP A 379 20.03 -1.24 13.27
CA TRP A 379 19.21 -0.37 14.09
C TRP A 379 18.05 -1.13 14.72
N LYS A 380 18.12 -1.37 16.03
CA LYS A 380 17.03 -1.95 16.81
C LYS A 380 16.28 -0.84 17.51
N THR A 381 14.98 -0.70 17.27
CA THR A 381 14.20 0.44 17.75
C THR A 381 12.86 0.03 18.35
N HIS A 382 12.29 0.92 19.17
CA HIS A 382 10.93 0.87 19.67
C HIS A 382 10.36 2.28 19.75
N SER A 383 9.04 2.41 19.68
CA SER A 383 8.39 3.71 19.77
C SER A 383 7.24 3.67 20.78
N PHE A 384 6.92 4.83 21.34
CA PHE A 384 5.79 5.04 22.24
C PHE A 384 4.89 6.12 21.64
N VAL A 385 3.59 5.89 21.67
CA VAL A 385 2.60 6.85 21.18
C VAL A 385 1.40 6.88 22.10
N ARG A 386 0.84 8.07 22.34
CA ARG A 386 -0.35 8.21 23.17
C ARG A 386 -1.62 7.82 22.42
N LYS A 387 -2.48 7.03 23.08
CA LYS A 387 -3.84 6.73 22.61
C LYS A 387 -4.64 8.00 22.34
N GLY A 388 -4.67 8.93 23.29
CA GLY A 388 -5.38 10.20 23.14
C GLY A 388 -4.83 11.13 22.03
N PHE A 389 -3.63 10.88 21.49
CA PHE A 389 -3.15 11.51 20.27
C PHE A 389 -3.73 10.81 19.04
N LEU A 390 -3.72 9.48 19.00
CA LEU A 390 -4.27 8.67 17.91
C LEU A 390 -5.77 8.89 17.72
N ASP A 391 -6.52 9.09 18.81
CA ASP A 391 -7.95 9.41 18.77
C ASP A 391 -8.25 10.73 18.05
N LYS A 392 -7.31 11.69 18.11
CA LYS A 392 -7.46 13.03 17.52
C LYS A 392 -6.86 13.16 16.13
N VAL A 393 -5.83 12.39 15.84
CA VAL A 393 -5.05 12.49 14.60
C VAL A 393 -5.02 11.14 13.90
N LYS A 394 -5.79 11.01 12.82
CA LYS A 394 -5.73 9.81 11.98
C LYS A 394 -4.41 9.84 11.19
N LEU A 395 -3.47 9.04 11.63
CA LEU A 395 -2.23 8.78 10.91
C LEU A 395 -2.50 7.83 9.73
N LYS A 396 -1.80 8.02 8.63
CA LYS A 396 -1.91 7.13 7.46
C LYS A 396 -0.94 5.95 7.59
N ALA A 397 -1.15 5.13 8.60
CA ALA A 397 -0.31 3.99 8.92
C ALA A 397 -1.07 3.01 9.84
N PRO A 398 -0.81 1.70 9.78
CA PRO A 398 -1.45 0.68 10.60
C PRO A 398 -0.84 0.59 12.01
N ILE A 399 -1.01 1.66 12.80
CA ILE A 399 -0.34 1.84 14.10
C ILE A 399 -0.67 0.72 15.09
N TYR A 400 -1.92 0.29 15.16
CA TYR A 400 -2.35 -0.76 16.10
C TYR A 400 -1.78 -2.13 15.72
N GLU A 401 -1.72 -2.46 14.44
CA GLU A 401 -1.07 -3.68 13.94
C GLU A 401 0.43 -3.69 14.29
N TRP A 402 1.11 -2.55 14.11
CA TRP A 402 2.50 -2.43 14.52
C TRP A 402 2.69 -2.54 16.03
N ALA A 403 1.70 -2.13 16.83
CA ALA A 403 1.71 -2.35 18.28
C ALA A 403 1.56 -3.83 18.64
N GLU A 404 0.66 -4.55 17.98
CA GLU A 404 0.48 -6.00 18.15
C GLU A 404 1.74 -6.77 17.78
N ASN A 405 2.45 -6.33 16.75
CA ASN A 405 3.75 -6.90 16.34
C ASN A 405 4.93 -6.44 17.21
N GLY A 406 4.70 -5.68 18.27
CA GLY A 406 5.72 -5.28 19.24
C GLY A 406 6.67 -4.17 18.77
N LEU A 407 6.40 -3.50 17.64
CA LEU A 407 7.24 -2.43 17.10
C LEU A 407 7.05 -1.10 17.85
N LEU A 408 5.89 -0.93 18.47
CA LEU A 408 5.58 0.24 19.31
C LEU A 408 4.64 -0.11 20.46
N THR A 409 4.54 0.81 21.44
CA THR A 409 3.59 0.74 22.54
C THR A 409 2.61 1.90 22.46
N VAL A 410 1.30 1.60 22.49
CA VAL A 410 0.24 2.61 22.64
C VAL A 410 0.00 2.84 24.13
N VAL A 411 0.34 4.05 24.59
CA VAL A 411 0.27 4.44 26.01
C VAL A 411 -1.08 5.13 26.29
N ASP A 412 -1.85 4.57 27.21
CA ASP A 412 -3.15 5.14 27.64
C ASP A 412 -2.98 6.06 28.89
N GLU A 413 -2.09 7.03 28.74
CA GLU A 413 -1.75 8.02 29.77
C GLU A 413 -1.88 9.45 29.20
N PRO A 414 -2.01 10.47 30.05
CA PRO A 414 -2.06 11.86 29.59
C PRO A 414 -0.80 12.35 28.87
N VAL A 415 0.35 11.77 29.19
CA VAL A 415 1.67 12.05 28.60
C VAL A 415 2.44 10.75 28.44
N ILE A 416 3.36 10.68 27.47
CA ILE A 416 4.37 9.61 27.45
C ILE A 416 5.33 9.91 28.58
N ASN A 417 5.30 9.12 29.64
CA ASN A 417 6.17 9.30 30.79
C ASN A 417 7.61 8.94 30.42
N ILE A 418 8.56 9.69 30.95
CA ILE A 418 10.00 9.41 30.73
C ILE A 418 10.42 8.05 31.27
N SER A 419 9.71 7.49 32.26
CA SER A 419 9.96 6.15 32.77
C SER A 419 9.90 5.08 31.69
N HIS A 420 8.97 5.16 30.73
CA HIS A 420 8.89 4.21 29.61
C HIS A 420 10.19 4.17 28.79
N ILE A 421 10.80 5.33 28.60
CA ILE A 421 12.07 5.49 27.88
C ILE A 421 13.21 4.89 28.69
N VAL A 422 13.28 5.23 29.99
CA VAL A 422 14.31 4.75 30.91
C VAL A 422 14.26 3.24 31.06
N ASP A 423 13.07 2.69 31.34
CA ASP A 423 12.83 1.25 31.49
C ASP A 423 13.26 0.48 30.25
N TRP A 424 12.98 1.03 29.05
CA TRP A 424 13.41 0.42 27.82
C TRP A 424 14.94 0.35 27.70
N PHE A 425 15.64 1.46 27.97
CA PHE A 425 17.12 1.47 27.92
C PHE A 425 17.75 0.60 28.99
N VAL A 426 17.19 0.56 30.22
CA VAL A 426 17.64 -0.33 31.28
C VAL A 426 17.50 -1.79 30.86
N LYS A 427 16.35 -2.18 30.32
CA LYS A 427 16.12 -3.53 29.77
C LYS A 427 17.09 -3.86 28.64
N MET A 428 17.37 -2.91 27.75
CA MET A 428 18.31 -3.12 26.65
C MET A 428 19.74 -3.28 27.15
N ARG A 429 20.14 -2.58 28.21
CA ARG A 429 21.48 -2.70 28.83
C ARG A 429 21.74 -4.09 29.43
N GLU A 430 20.69 -4.80 29.85
CA GLU A 430 20.83 -6.19 30.33
C GLU A 430 21.29 -7.15 29.22
N MET A 431 20.99 -6.85 27.97
CA MET A 431 21.28 -7.70 26.81
C MET A 431 22.44 -7.18 25.97
N TYR A 432 22.66 -5.89 25.94
CA TYR A 432 23.58 -5.21 25.03
C TYR A 432 24.51 -4.23 25.79
N GLY A 433 25.70 -4.00 25.26
CA GLY A 433 26.66 -3.06 25.83
C GLY A 433 26.31 -1.59 25.55
N VAL A 434 25.17 -1.08 26.05
CA VAL A 434 24.78 0.32 25.86
C VAL A 434 25.04 1.14 27.11
N ASN A 435 25.92 2.14 26.98
CA ASN A 435 26.25 3.08 28.05
C ASN A 435 26.02 4.54 27.63
N THR A 436 26.06 4.83 26.34
CA THR A 436 25.92 6.18 25.79
C THR A 436 24.61 6.30 25.01
N ILE A 437 23.83 7.32 25.32
CA ILE A 437 22.60 7.65 24.66
C ILE A 437 22.71 9.05 24.06
N VAL A 438 22.23 9.24 22.85
CA VAL A 438 22.24 10.53 22.14
C VAL A 438 20.80 11.01 21.97
N ALA A 439 20.54 12.26 22.36
CA ALA A 439 19.24 12.92 22.20
C ALA A 439 19.41 14.35 21.69
N ASP A 440 18.34 14.98 21.28
CA ASP A 440 18.31 16.41 21.04
C ASP A 440 18.13 17.22 22.35
N THR A 441 18.02 18.53 22.24
CA THR A 441 17.86 19.41 23.42
C THR A 441 16.41 19.58 23.88
N PHE A 442 15.44 18.94 23.22
CA PHE A 442 14.05 19.06 23.60
C PHE A 442 13.79 18.33 24.93
N ARG A 443 13.29 19.06 25.92
CA ARG A 443 13.08 18.57 27.29
C ARG A 443 14.29 17.84 27.91
N LEU A 444 15.46 18.33 27.54
CA LEU A 444 16.73 17.76 27.96
C LEU A 444 16.87 17.65 29.47
N ASP A 445 16.31 18.58 30.22
CA ASP A 445 16.31 18.61 31.70
C ASP A 445 15.70 17.33 32.30
N LEU A 446 14.53 16.93 31.81
CA LEU A 446 13.85 15.71 32.26
C LEU A 446 14.58 14.44 31.83
N VAL A 447 14.93 14.38 30.52
CA VAL A 447 15.58 13.23 29.91
C VAL A 447 16.95 12.98 30.54
N LYS A 448 17.72 14.05 30.73
CA LYS A 448 19.07 13.97 31.30
C LYS A 448 19.05 13.45 32.74
N THR A 449 18.23 14.07 33.61
CA THR A 449 18.18 13.66 35.01
C THR A 449 17.75 12.20 35.16
N ALA A 450 16.77 11.74 34.37
CA ALA A 450 16.27 10.37 34.47
C ALA A 450 17.27 9.33 33.96
N LEU A 451 17.94 9.56 32.83
CA LEU A 451 18.90 8.61 32.26
C LEU A 451 20.24 8.59 33.03
N GLU A 452 20.72 9.77 33.50
CA GLU A 452 21.95 9.84 34.31
C GLU A 452 21.75 9.19 35.70
N ALA A 453 20.54 9.23 36.28
CA ALA A 453 20.23 8.53 37.52
C ALA A 453 20.38 7.00 37.39
N GLU A 454 20.15 6.44 36.21
CA GLU A 454 20.38 5.03 35.89
C GLU A 454 21.81 4.75 35.40
N GLY A 455 22.70 5.75 35.42
CA GLY A 455 24.12 5.60 35.08
C GLY A 455 24.43 5.64 33.58
N PHE A 456 23.48 6.06 32.73
CA PHE A 456 23.77 6.28 31.31
C PHE A 456 24.50 7.61 31.10
N LYS A 457 25.43 7.62 30.14
CA LYS A 457 26.05 8.86 29.66
C LYS A 457 25.17 9.47 28.58
N LEU A 458 24.62 10.66 28.82
CA LEU A 458 23.84 11.37 27.83
C LEU A 458 24.70 12.36 27.03
N LEU A 459 24.70 12.22 25.72
CA LEU A 459 25.17 13.20 24.76
C LEU A 459 23.99 13.90 24.11
N TYR A 460 24.10 15.22 23.92
CA TYR A 460 22.99 15.96 23.34
C TYR A 460 23.40 16.82 22.16
N ILE A 461 22.54 16.84 21.16
CA ILE A 461 22.70 17.58 19.92
C ILE A 461 22.14 18.98 20.10
N ARG A 462 23.01 19.99 20.18
CA ARG A 462 22.60 21.40 20.33
C ARG A 462 22.02 22.00 19.04
N ASN A 463 22.48 21.53 17.90
CA ASN A 463 22.08 22.02 16.59
C ASN A 463 21.76 20.83 15.66
N PRO A 464 20.51 20.31 15.70
CA PRO A 464 20.10 19.20 14.85
C PRO A 464 20.36 19.45 13.35
N LYS A 465 20.16 20.69 12.87
CA LYS A 465 20.38 21.05 11.46
C LYS A 465 21.83 20.85 11.01
N ALA A 466 22.78 21.20 11.88
CA ALA A 466 24.20 20.97 11.59
C ALA A 466 24.54 19.48 11.52
N ILE A 467 23.94 18.67 12.40
CA ILE A 467 24.14 17.23 12.40
C ILE A 467 23.51 16.59 11.16
N HIS A 468 22.31 17.00 10.76
CA HIS A 468 21.68 16.56 9.51
C HIS A 468 22.60 16.83 8.31
N SER A 469 23.13 18.04 8.20
CA SER A 469 24.04 18.43 7.11
C SER A 469 25.34 17.64 7.12
N LEU A 470 25.91 17.38 8.30
CA LEU A 470 27.11 16.58 8.48
C LEU A 470 26.92 15.13 8.05
N LEU A 471 25.79 14.54 8.45
CA LEU A 471 25.52 13.11 8.23
C LEU A 471 24.87 12.81 6.89
N ALA A 472 24.28 13.79 6.19
CA ALA A 472 23.54 13.54 4.96
C ALA A 472 24.33 12.76 3.90
N PRO A 473 25.60 13.08 3.58
CA PRO A 473 26.38 12.30 2.62
C PRO A 473 26.60 10.84 3.07
N ARG A 474 26.82 10.65 4.38
CA ARG A 474 26.97 9.31 4.97
C ARG A 474 25.68 8.50 4.87
N VAL A 475 24.56 9.09 5.24
CA VAL A 475 23.24 8.45 5.17
C VAL A 475 22.92 8.00 3.74
N GLU A 476 23.13 8.89 2.75
CA GLU A 476 22.94 8.56 1.34
C GLU A 476 23.82 7.38 0.91
N THR A 477 25.11 7.40 1.27
CA THR A 477 26.02 6.30 0.95
C THR A 477 25.63 4.99 1.61
N LEU A 478 25.19 5.01 2.86
CA LEU A 478 24.78 3.82 3.60
C LEU A 478 23.51 3.19 3.01
N PHE A 479 22.53 3.99 2.58
CA PHE A 479 21.35 3.47 1.91
C PHE A 479 21.68 2.90 0.52
N ALA A 480 22.42 3.65 -0.29
CA ALA A 480 22.81 3.22 -1.64
C ALA A 480 23.60 1.89 -1.62
N ASN A 481 24.49 1.71 -0.67
CA ASN A 481 25.27 0.48 -0.50
C ASN A 481 24.51 -0.64 0.24
N GLY A 482 23.28 -0.41 0.71
CA GLY A 482 22.52 -1.40 1.48
C GLY A 482 23.16 -1.73 2.85
N GLN A 483 23.89 -0.80 3.44
CA GLN A 483 24.64 -1.01 4.70
C GLN A 483 23.82 -0.73 5.96
N ILE A 484 22.53 -0.38 5.82
CA ILE A 484 21.61 -0.19 6.94
C ILE A 484 20.69 -1.40 7.05
N ILE A 485 20.54 -1.93 8.27
CA ILE A 485 19.64 -3.04 8.56
C ILE A 485 18.65 -2.62 9.66
N PHE A 486 17.38 -2.51 9.31
CA PHE A 486 16.27 -2.30 10.25
C PHE A 486 15.56 -3.62 10.61
N GLY A 487 15.85 -4.70 9.85
CA GLY A 487 15.12 -5.95 9.93
C GLY A 487 13.68 -5.82 9.41
N ASP A 488 12.81 -6.75 9.82
CA ASP A 488 11.39 -6.65 9.49
C ASP A 488 10.70 -5.58 10.34
N ASN A 489 10.95 -4.32 9.97
CA ASN A 489 10.44 -3.17 10.69
C ASN A 489 9.75 -2.16 9.73
N PRO A 490 8.47 -2.39 9.39
CA PRO A 490 7.69 -1.49 8.55
C PRO A 490 7.51 -0.10 9.18
N LEU A 491 7.51 0.02 10.52
CA LEU A 491 7.45 1.32 11.20
C LEU A 491 8.69 2.17 10.89
N MET A 492 9.89 1.57 10.91
CA MET A 492 11.13 2.30 10.56
C MET A 492 11.16 2.69 9.08
N ARG A 493 10.75 1.81 8.17
CA ARG A 493 10.62 2.12 6.74
C ARG A 493 9.62 3.27 6.52
N TRP A 494 8.50 3.28 7.26
CA TRP A 494 7.52 4.35 7.21
C TRP A 494 8.09 5.68 7.73
N TYR A 495 8.80 5.70 8.87
CA TYR A 495 9.49 6.90 9.37
C TYR A 495 10.45 7.45 8.33
N THR A 496 11.31 6.61 7.75
CA THR A 496 12.29 6.99 6.74
C THR A 496 11.65 7.59 5.49
N ASN A 497 10.58 6.94 4.99
CA ASN A 497 9.82 7.44 3.83
C ASN A 497 9.06 8.73 4.12
N ASN A 498 8.80 9.08 5.37
CA ASN A 498 8.13 10.33 5.76
C ASN A 498 9.07 11.53 5.82
N VAL A 499 10.37 11.30 5.75
CA VAL A 499 11.36 12.38 5.77
C VAL A 499 11.36 13.13 4.44
N TYR A 500 11.35 14.45 4.54
CA TYR A 500 11.58 15.39 3.45
C TYR A 500 12.98 15.97 3.57
N VAL A 501 13.82 15.77 2.58
CA VAL A 501 15.15 16.37 2.52
C VAL A 501 15.04 17.79 1.97
N HIS A 502 15.26 18.77 2.83
CA HIS A 502 15.30 20.16 2.44
C HIS A 502 16.74 20.58 2.13
N ILE A 503 17.00 20.97 0.88
CA ILE A 503 18.29 21.51 0.46
C ILE A 503 18.24 23.01 0.65
N ARG A 504 19.07 23.52 1.54
CA ARG A 504 19.21 24.94 1.83
C ARG A 504 19.98 25.65 0.71
N LYS A 505 19.92 26.99 0.69
CA LYS A 505 20.63 27.81 -0.32
C LYS A 505 22.15 27.63 -0.30
N ASP A 506 22.70 27.23 0.82
CA ASP A 506 24.12 26.92 1.01
C ASP A 506 24.50 25.48 0.61
N GLY A 507 23.57 24.72 0.05
CA GLY A 507 23.77 23.31 -0.32
C GLY A 507 23.62 22.31 0.82
N ASN A 508 23.49 22.76 2.05
CA ASN A 508 23.32 21.92 3.22
C ASN A 508 21.93 21.24 3.24
N LYS A 509 21.88 20.00 3.70
CA LYS A 509 20.65 19.21 3.77
C LYS A 509 20.07 19.21 5.19
N GLU A 510 18.77 19.30 5.29
CA GLU A 510 18.01 19.22 6.55
C GLU A 510 16.88 18.20 6.40
N TYR A 511 16.71 17.30 7.37
CA TYR A 511 15.67 16.30 7.40
C TYR A 511 14.43 16.85 8.11
N LEU A 512 13.35 17.05 7.36
CA LEU A 512 12.08 17.59 7.81
C LEU A 512 10.96 16.55 7.63
N LYS A 513 9.80 16.78 8.23
CA LYS A 513 8.59 15.97 8.02
C LYS A 513 7.91 16.36 6.69
N LYS A 514 7.46 15.39 5.88
CA LYS A 514 6.64 15.66 4.67
C LYS A 514 5.29 16.31 4.99
N ASP A 515 4.77 16.07 6.20
CA ASP A 515 3.55 16.65 6.75
C ASP A 515 3.70 16.68 8.27
N GLU A 516 3.56 17.86 8.87
CA GLU A 516 3.83 18.08 10.29
C GLU A 516 2.93 17.27 11.22
N PHE A 517 1.69 16.99 10.80
CA PHE A 517 0.68 16.33 11.62
C PHE A 517 0.55 14.83 11.34
N LYS A 518 0.65 14.42 10.06
CA LYS A 518 0.29 13.07 9.60
C LYS A 518 1.48 12.20 9.18
N ARG A 519 2.67 12.79 9.05
CA ARG A 519 3.88 12.11 8.61
C ARG A 519 4.96 12.22 9.68
N LYS A 520 5.10 11.18 10.46
CA LYS A 520 6.03 11.13 11.59
C LYS A 520 7.39 10.64 11.15
N THR A 521 8.45 11.11 11.81
CA THR A 521 9.87 10.79 11.47
C THR A 521 10.68 10.47 12.71
N ASP A 522 10.04 10.28 13.86
CA ASP A 522 10.67 10.24 15.18
C ASP A 522 11.69 9.10 15.29
N GLY A 523 11.37 7.90 14.78
CA GLY A 523 12.32 6.79 14.73
C GLY A 523 13.53 7.05 13.83
N PHE A 524 13.33 7.79 12.72
CA PHE A 524 14.44 8.20 11.87
C PHE A 524 15.31 9.25 12.55
N GLN A 525 14.73 10.21 13.28
CA GLN A 525 15.52 11.19 14.04
C GLN A 525 16.33 10.51 15.14
N ALA A 526 15.73 9.57 15.89
CA ALA A 526 16.46 8.77 16.88
C ALA A 526 17.64 8.00 16.26
N PHE A 527 17.45 7.43 15.04
CA PHE A 527 18.53 6.79 14.29
C PHE A 527 19.65 7.78 13.93
N ILE A 528 19.32 8.97 13.43
CA ILE A 528 20.31 10.03 13.10
C ILE A 528 21.08 10.47 14.34
N HIS A 529 20.41 10.57 15.49
CA HIS A 529 21.07 10.90 16.76
C HIS A 529 22.13 9.86 17.12
N ALA A 530 21.78 8.56 17.06
CA ALA A 530 22.76 7.49 17.32
C ALA A 530 23.88 7.45 16.27
N LEU A 531 23.55 7.66 14.99
CA LEU A 531 24.51 7.62 13.88
C LEU A 531 25.60 8.69 14.01
N TRP A 532 25.29 9.83 14.65
CA TRP A 532 26.30 10.85 14.96
C TRP A 532 27.46 10.34 15.81
N GLN A 533 27.22 9.31 16.60
CA GLN A 533 28.25 8.69 17.46
C GLN A 533 28.68 7.30 16.96
N ALA A 534 28.32 6.93 15.75
CA ALA A 534 28.57 5.59 15.19
C ALA A 534 30.10 5.25 15.13
N ASP A 535 30.95 6.25 14.93
CA ASP A 535 32.40 6.06 14.87
C ASP A 535 33.04 5.70 16.24
N ASN A 536 32.28 5.90 17.32
CA ASN A 536 32.66 5.51 18.68
C ASN A 536 32.21 4.09 19.05
N ILE A 537 31.52 3.38 18.15
CA ILE A 537 31.18 1.98 18.32
C ILE A 537 32.39 1.16 17.92
N LEU A 538 33.15 0.74 18.93
CA LEU A 538 34.28 -0.15 18.73
C LEU A 538 33.76 -1.56 18.43
N GLU A 539 34.29 -2.18 17.38
CA GLU A 539 34.12 -3.61 17.13
C GLU A 539 35.11 -4.38 18.02
N GLU A 540 34.97 -4.27 19.33
CA GLU A 540 35.72 -5.13 20.24
C GLU A 540 35.03 -6.49 20.27
N GLU A 541 35.67 -7.52 19.72
CA GLU A 541 35.55 -8.86 20.26
C GLU A 541 36.12 -8.77 21.67
N VAL A 542 35.28 -8.84 22.69
CA VAL A 542 35.73 -9.04 24.06
C VAL A 542 36.21 -10.49 24.12
N GLU A 543 37.47 -10.72 23.80
CA GLU A 543 38.18 -11.91 24.26
C GLU A 543 38.13 -11.87 25.79
N PHE A 544 37.31 -12.68 26.40
CA PHE A 544 37.46 -13.00 27.81
C PHE A 544 38.77 -13.80 27.94
N MET A 545 39.82 -13.14 28.33
CA MET A 545 40.96 -13.83 28.93
C MET A 545 40.43 -14.47 30.21
N LEU A 546 40.12 -15.76 30.15
CA LEU A 546 40.06 -16.61 31.31
C LEU A 546 41.49 -16.75 31.78
N ASP A 547 41.89 -15.97 32.78
CA ASP A 547 43.08 -16.26 33.54
C ASP A 547 42.90 -17.67 34.15
N GLU A 548 43.68 -18.63 33.66
CA GLU A 548 43.85 -19.93 34.31
C GLU A 548 44.34 -19.67 35.73
N ILE A 549 43.47 -19.80 36.71
CA ILE A 549 43.86 -19.89 38.10
C ILE A 549 44.38 -21.31 38.31
N ASP A 550 45.67 -21.47 38.21
CA ASP A 550 46.37 -22.68 38.72
C ASP A 550 46.16 -22.80 40.24
N PHE A 551 45.56 -23.91 40.66
CA PHE A 551 45.52 -24.34 42.07
C PHE A 551 46.71 -25.21 42.39
#